data_df00486707ec8403237fa342d90d1868
#
_entry.id   df00486707ec8403237fa342d90d1868
#
_cell.length_a   1.000
_cell.length_b   1.000
_cell.length_c   1.000
_cell.angle_alpha   90.00
_cell.angle_beta   90.00
_cell.angle_gamma   90.00
#
_symmetry.space_group_name_H-M   'P 1'
#
loop_
_entity.id
_entity.type
_entity.pdbx_description
1 polymer ?
#
loop_
_entity_poly.entity_id
_entity_poly.type
_entity_poly.pdbx_seq_one_letter_code
_entity_poly.pdbx_strand_id
1 'polypeptide(L)'
;VTEAPITDLEPWQEPVRGGPSDPAAFRLSGRSQLKALRDGLLRAPANARLTGRRLTKIGRRSVTFTMPASPWLAGPKGVIHPGALVLLSDSALTGAVLTGLPPGVLFTTAELSMTFLAEMPSPGGELVARASVLHNDGRHGLAVAELRGADGEWLGFGTSRVFLQPPLDVSGLPRLGPPPPDPSWDLPDPWARPCRPSPTVVAPAATVGLEVLAQAAQGVQPRPPIDRLVGIRVTQVDRGEITFSMPASEWLTNELGMVSGGCLGLLAESATSAAGQSLARPGSGYRALDVKINFLAQVPPDGGAIIARGTAVHQGKLMVASTEVTHQGQLVAVATGSTVLGE
;
A
#
# COMPACT_ATOMS: atom_id res chain seq x y z
N VAL A 1 -28.06 -16.65 5.95
CA VAL A 1 -27.13 -15.60 5.58
C VAL A 1 -27.31 -15.41 4.07
N THR A 2 -28.02 -14.37 3.65
CA THR A 2 -28.16 -14.00 2.24
C THR A 2 -26.80 -13.52 1.76
N GLU A 3 -26.18 -14.22 0.81
CA GLU A 3 -24.96 -13.75 0.14
C GLU A 3 -25.24 -12.38 -0.49
N ALA A 4 -24.44 -11.40 -0.15
CA ALA A 4 -24.53 -10.08 -0.75
C ALA A 4 -24.31 -10.19 -2.27
N PRO A 5 -25.06 -9.45 -3.09
CA PRO A 5 -24.89 -9.51 -4.54
C PRO A 5 -23.47 -9.15 -4.91
N ILE A 6 -22.81 -10.01 -5.68
CA ILE A 6 -21.49 -9.73 -6.23
C ILE A 6 -21.70 -8.71 -7.34
N THR A 7 -21.20 -7.50 -7.17
CA THR A 7 -21.19 -6.50 -8.23
C THR A 7 -20.23 -6.96 -9.33
N ASP A 8 -20.55 -6.70 -10.60
CA ASP A 8 -19.64 -6.95 -11.72
C ASP A 8 -18.42 -6.00 -11.72
N LEU A 9 -18.52 -4.93 -10.91
CA LEU A 9 -17.45 -3.95 -10.75
C LEU A 9 -16.38 -4.45 -9.77
N GLU A 10 -15.13 -4.15 -10.08
CA GLU A 10 -14.03 -4.32 -9.13
C GLU A 10 -14.09 -3.22 -8.06
N PRO A 11 -13.61 -3.48 -6.82
CA PRO A 11 -13.72 -2.53 -5.72
C PRO A 11 -13.26 -1.09 -6.03
N TRP A 12 -12.17 -0.93 -6.76
CA TRP A 12 -11.64 0.37 -7.16
C TRP A 12 -12.52 1.13 -8.18
N GLN A 13 -13.49 0.47 -8.81
CA GLN A 13 -14.44 1.05 -9.76
C GLN A 13 -15.76 1.47 -9.11
N GLU A 14 -15.99 1.05 -7.89
CA GLU A 14 -17.21 1.38 -7.17
C GLU A 14 -17.22 2.84 -6.69
N PRO A 15 -18.39 3.40 -6.34
CA PRO A 15 -18.46 4.69 -5.69
C PRO A 15 -17.58 4.75 -4.44
N VAL A 16 -16.71 5.76 -4.37
CA VAL A 16 -15.71 5.88 -3.30
C VAL A 16 -16.35 6.10 -1.95
N ARG A 17 -15.78 5.53 -0.92
CA ARG A 17 -16.10 5.71 0.49
C ARG A 17 -14.93 6.28 1.24
N GLY A 18 -15.19 7.10 2.23
CA GLY A 18 -14.15 7.89 2.87
C GLY A 18 -13.78 9.11 2.01
N GLY A 19 -12.59 9.63 2.21
CA GLY A 19 -12.11 10.77 1.44
C GLY A 19 -11.06 11.59 2.18
N PRO A 20 -10.69 12.76 1.63
CA PRO A 20 -9.72 13.63 2.27
C PRO A 20 -10.25 14.19 3.60
N SER A 21 -9.33 14.53 4.48
CA SER A 21 -9.64 15.20 5.73
C SER A 21 -10.19 16.60 5.49
N ASP A 22 -11.13 17.04 6.35
CA ASP A 22 -11.57 18.43 6.37
C ASP A 22 -10.35 19.35 6.62
N PRO A 23 -10.13 20.40 5.81
CA PRO A 23 -9.04 21.37 6.01
C PRO A 23 -9.03 21.98 7.43
N ALA A 24 -10.18 22.07 8.10
CA ALA A 24 -10.27 22.50 9.49
C ALA A 24 -9.44 21.64 10.46
N ALA A 25 -9.15 20.39 10.09
CA ALA A 25 -8.30 19.49 10.86
C ALA A 25 -6.87 20.06 11.03
N PHE A 26 -6.36 20.85 10.08
CA PHE A 26 -5.02 21.44 10.17
C PHE A 26 -4.88 22.49 11.28
N ARG A 27 -5.98 22.96 11.88
CA ARG A 27 -5.94 23.75 13.12
C ARG A 27 -5.56 22.92 14.34
N LEU A 28 -5.64 21.61 14.25
CA LEU A 28 -5.29 20.70 15.33
C LEU A 28 -3.80 20.33 15.24
N SER A 29 -3.18 20.07 16.40
CA SER A 29 -1.89 19.36 16.39
C SER A 29 -2.04 17.99 15.75
N GLY A 30 -0.97 17.47 15.14
CA GLY A 30 -1.03 16.17 14.48
C GLY A 30 -1.52 15.04 15.39
N ARG A 31 -1.14 15.07 16.69
CA ARG A 31 -1.67 14.12 17.68
C ARG A 31 -3.19 14.26 17.87
N SER A 32 -3.71 15.47 17.85
CA SER A 32 -5.16 15.73 17.96
C SER A 32 -5.89 15.33 16.69
N GLN A 33 -5.28 15.49 15.50
CA GLN A 33 -5.80 14.98 14.23
C GLN A 33 -5.93 13.45 14.28
N LEU A 34 -4.89 12.74 14.73
CA LEU A 34 -4.92 11.29 14.88
C LEU A 34 -6.00 10.82 15.86
N LYS A 35 -6.19 11.53 16.99
CA LYS A 35 -7.28 11.23 17.91
C LYS A 35 -8.64 11.43 17.25
N ALA A 36 -8.83 12.57 16.57
CA ALA A 36 -10.07 12.86 15.85
C ALA A 36 -10.37 11.80 14.77
N LEU A 37 -9.35 11.35 14.04
CA LEU A 37 -9.48 10.25 13.07
C LEU A 37 -9.90 8.94 13.75
N ARG A 38 -9.20 8.54 14.82
CA ARG A 38 -9.51 7.31 15.56
C ARG A 38 -10.93 7.32 16.14
N ASP A 39 -11.36 8.48 16.66
CA ASP A 39 -12.62 8.66 17.36
C ASP A 39 -13.80 8.97 16.37
N GLY A 40 -13.53 8.90 15.04
CA GLY A 40 -14.54 9.10 13.99
C GLY A 40 -14.97 10.54 13.78
N LEU A 41 -14.24 11.52 14.32
CA LEU A 41 -14.47 12.95 14.11
C LEU A 41 -13.86 13.49 12.82
N LEU A 42 -12.99 12.73 12.20
CA LEU A 42 -12.48 12.94 10.84
C LEU A 42 -12.87 11.76 9.97
N ARG A 43 -13.16 12.05 8.71
CA ARG A 43 -13.44 11.01 7.71
C ARG A 43 -12.22 10.14 7.51
N ALA A 44 -12.40 8.82 7.47
CA ALA A 44 -11.32 7.91 7.11
C ALA A 44 -10.91 8.12 5.64
N PRO A 45 -9.61 8.09 5.31
CA PRO A 45 -9.19 8.14 3.91
C PRO A 45 -9.71 6.94 3.13
N ALA A 46 -9.92 7.12 1.82
CA ALA A 46 -10.56 6.11 0.99
C ALA A 46 -9.74 4.79 0.98
N ASN A 47 -8.40 4.86 0.92
CA ASN A 47 -7.56 3.68 0.96
C ASN A 47 -7.64 2.90 2.30
N ALA A 48 -8.02 3.55 3.39
CA ALA A 48 -8.27 2.87 4.66
C ALA A 48 -9.62 2.12 4.63
N ARG A 49 -10.64 2.70 4.00
CA ARG A 49 -11.94 2.03 3.78
C ARG A 49 -11.81 0.85 2.80
N LEU A 50 -10.95 0.98 1.80
CA LEU A 50 -10.66 -0.09 0.84
C LEU A 50 -10.03 -1.32 1.50
N THR A 51 -9.11 -1.10 2.44
CA THR A 51 -8.26 -2.16 3.03
C THR A 51 -8.66 -2.58 4.44
N GLY A 52 -9.55 -1.83 5.10
CA GLY A 52 -9.91 -2.04 6.51
C GLY A 52 -8.87 -1.56 7.51
N ARG A 53 -7.87 -0.79 7.06
CA ARG A 53 -6.81 -0.27 7.93
C ARG A 53 -7.34 0.71 8.95
N ARG A 54 -6.92 0.60 10.20
CA ARG A 54 -7.40 1.41 11.34
C ARG A 54 -6.25 1.84 12.24
N LEU A 55 -6.31 3.07 12.73
CA LEU A 55 -5.49 3.55 13.84
C LEU A 55 -6.07 3.07 15.16
N THR A 56 -5.33 2.28 15.93
CA THR A 56 -5.82 1.66 17.19
C THR A 56 -5.19 2.27 18.44
N LYS A 57 -3.90 2.67 18.38
CA LYS A 57 -3.20 3.25 19.55
C LYS A 57 -2.40 4.49 19.14
N ILE A 58 -2.38 5.49 20.04
CA ILE A 58 -1.62 6.74 19.86
C ILE A 58 -0.79 6.95 21.12
N GLY A 59 0.51 6.82 20.99
CA GLY A 59 1.50 7.13 22.05
C GLY A 59 2.01 8.57 21.97
N ARG A 60 3.08 8.87 22.72
CA ARG A 60 3.72 10.19 22.70
C ARG A 60 4.45 10.48 21.38
N ARG A 61 5.16 9.48 20.85
CA ARG A 61 5.93 9.52 19.59
C ARG A 61 5.73 8.20 18.81
N SER A 62 4.57 7.61 18.95
CA SER A 62 4.30 6.29 18.39
C SER A 62 2.83 6.11 18.07
N VAL A 63 2.55 5.21 17.16
CA VAL A 63 1.19 4.78 16.81
C VAL A 63 1.17 3.28 16.57
N THR A 64 -0.03 2.71 16.65
CA THR A 64 -0.29 1.37 16.15
C THR A 64 -1.43 1.44 15.15
N PHE A 65 -1.19 0.93 13.96
CA PHE A 65 -2.21 0.66 12.96
C PHE A 65 -2.43 -0.84 12.86
N THR A 66 -3.66 -1.23 12.58
CA THR A 66 -4.02 -2.61 12.27
C THR A 66 -4.76 -2.67 10.94
N MET A 67 -4.69 -3.81 10.28
CA MET A 67 -5.37 -4.07 9.02
C MET A 67 -5.79 -5.55 8.98
N PRO A 68 -7.06 -5.86 8.74
CA PRO A 68 -7.48 -7.25 8.57
C PRO A 68 -6.64 -7.92 7.49
N ALA A 69 -6.12 -9.11 7.76
CA ALA A 69 -5.50 -9.95 6.75
C ALA A 69 -6.60 -10.56 5.84
N SER A 70 -7.34 -9.68 5.18
CA SER A 70 -8.46 -10.01 4.32
C SER A 70 -8.03 -10.86 3.13
N PRO A 71 -8.86 -11.79 2.64
CA PRO A 71 -8.63 -12.50 1.38
C PRO A 71 -8.38 -11.58 0.18
N TRP A 72 -8.87 -10.35 0.22
CA TRP A 72 -8.61 -9.33 -0.80
C TRP A 72 -7.14 -8.87 -0.85
N LEU A 73 -6.36 -9.09 0.21
CA LEU A 73 -4.93 -8.77 0.24
C LEU A 73 -4.05 -9.92 -0.24
N ALA A 74 -4.65 -11.04 -0.68
CA ALA A 74 -3.88 -12.17 -1.17
C ALA A 74 -3.27 -11.89 -2.56
N GLY A 75 -2.00 -12.25 -2.68
CA GLY A 75 -1.24 -12.24 -3.93
C GLY A 75 -1.38 -13.53 -4.74
N PRO A 76 -0.57 -13.71 -5.79
CA PRO A 76 -0.65 -14.87 -6.71
C PRO A 76 -0.47 -16.24 -6.02
N LYS A 77 0.22 -16.27 -4.89
CA LYS A 77 0.49 -17.50 -4.13
C LYS A 77 -0.62 -17.85 -3.12
N GLY A 78 -1.69 -17.07 -3.06
CA GLY A 78 -2.77 -17.26 -2.08
C GLY A 78 -2.43 -16.83 -0.65
N VAL A 79 -1.23 -16.31 -0.40
CA VAL A 79 -0.80 -15.68 0.85
C VAL A 79 -0.93 -14.17 0.75
N ILE A 80 -0.89 -13.46 1.88
CA ILE A 80 -0.88 -11.99 1.89
C ILE A 80 0.26 -11.48 1.00
N HIS A 81 -0.03 -10.50 0.14
CA HIS A 81 0.96 -9.90 -0.73
C HIS A 81 1.94 -9.02 0.08
N PRO A 82 3.27 -9.08 -0.14
CA PRO A 82 4.23 -8.25 0.59
C PRO A 82 3.92 -6.76 0.53
N GLY A 83 3.41 -6.27 -0.61
CA GLY A 83 2.96 -4.89 -0.79
C GLY A 83 1.84 -4.47 0.15
N ALA A 84 1.07 -5.40 0.74
CA ALA A 84 0.09 -5.08 1.79
C ALA A 84 0.79 -4.60 3.07
N LEU A 85 1.98 -5.13 3.39
CA LEU A 85 2.78 -4.62 4.50
C LEU A 85 3.34 -3.23 4.20
N VAL A 86 3.72 -2.94 2.94
CA VAL A 86 4.13 -1.59 2.50
C VAL A 86 2.98 -0.60 2.72
N LEU A 87 1.77 -0.97 2.33
CA LEU A 87 0.55 -0.18 2.50
C LEU A 87 0.26 0.14 3.98
N LEU A 88 0.36 -0.86 4.85
CA LEU A 88 0.13 -0.71 6.28
C LEU A 88 1.24 0.10 6.95
N SER A 89 2.50 -0.12 6.56
CA SER A 89 3.66 0.56 7.14
C SER A 89 3.71 2.04 6.81
N ASP A 90 3.36 2.45 5.57
CA ASP A 90 3.30 3.85 5.16
C ASP A 90 2.47 4.68 6.15
N SER A 91 1.26 4.22 6.47
CA SER A 91 0.38 4.92 7.41
C SER A 91 0.88 4.92 8.86
N ALA A 92 1.52 3.83 9.29
CA ALA A 92 2.04 3.76 10.64
C ALA A 92 3.27 4.68 10.80
N LEU A 93 4.18 4.66 9.83
CA LEU A 93 5.41 5.46 9.84
C LEU A 93 5.10 6.95 9.79
N THR A 94 4.24 7.37 8.85
CA THR A 94 3.82 8.77 8.71
C THR A 94 2.96 9.22 9.88
N GLY A 95 2.06 8.36 10.37
CA GLY A 95 1.27 8.61 11.58
C GLY A 95 2.13 8.79 12.83
N ALA A 96 3.24 8.05 12.97
CA ALA A 96 4.17 8.24 14.08
C ALA A 96 4.78 9.65 14.05
N VAL A 97 5.27 10.11 12.89
CA VAL A 97 5.80 11.47 12.73
C VAL A 97 4.74 12.51 13.05
N LEU A 98 3.52 12.32 12.53
CA LEU A 98 2.40 13.24 12.76
C LEU A 98 2.13 13.46 14.25
N THR A 99 2.39 12.49 15.13
CA THR A 99 2.16 12.66 16.59
C THR A 99 2.89 13.86 17.20
N GLY A 100 3.98 14.29 16.60
CA GLY A 100 4.84 15.38 17.10
C GLY A 100 4.67 16.71 16.37
N LEU A 101 3.79 16.81 15.38
CA LEU A 101 3.67 18.02 14.56
C LEU A 101 2.71 19.03 15.18
N PRO A 102 3.09 20.34 15.19
CA PRO A 102 2.19 21.42 15.59
C PRO A 102 1.10 21.66 14.54
N PRO A 103 0.07 22.47 14.85
CA PRO A 103 -0.95 22.88 13.88
C PRO A 103 -0.34 23.49 12.62
N GLY A 104 -0.96 23.23 11.47
CA GLY A 104 -0.57 23.78 10.17
C GLY A 104 0.65 23.13 9.51
N VAL A 105 1.40 22.30 10.21
CA VAL A 105 2.58 21.64 9.62
C VAL A 105 2.15 20.39 8.87
N LEU A 106 2.38 20.39 7.55
CA LEU A 106 2.24 19.24 6.66
C LEU A 106 3.59 18.59 6.41
N PHE A 107 3.57 17.41 5.81
CA PHE A 107 4.78 16.72 5.38
C PHE A 107 4.55 15.98 4.06
N THR A 108 5.65 15.65 3.39
CA THR A 108 5.68 14.74 2.25
C THR A 108 6.61 13.58 2.56
N THR A 109 6.18 12.37 2.23
CA THR A 109 7.05 11.20 2.32
C THR A 109 8.09 11.27 1.22
N ALA A 110 9.36 11.24 1.59
CA ALA A 110 10.47 11.25 0.66
C ALA A 110 10.97 9.84 0.36
N GLU A 111 10.90 8.94 1.37
CA GLU A 111 11.43 7.58 1.25
C GLU A 111 10.65 6.64 2.18
N LEU A 112 10.45 5.42 1.72
CA LEU A 112 9.97 4.29 2.50
C LEU A 112 10.79 3.06 2.15
N SER A 113 11.30 2.37 3.18
CA SER A 113 12.01 1.10 3.05
C SER A 113 11.29 0.03 3.85
N MET A 114 11.16 -1.16 3.26
CA MET A 114 10.63 -2.35 3.92
C MET A 114 11.58 -3.52 3.75
N THR A 115 11.82 -4.24 4.84
CA THR A 115 12.49 -5.56 4.85
C THR A 115 11.46 -6.61 5.28
N PHE A 116 11.31 -7.65 4.47
CA PHE A 116 10.42 -8.77 4.73
C PHE A 116 11.20 -9.90 5.41
N LEU A 117 10.85 -10.19 6.68
CA LEU A 117 11.62 -11.09 7.54
C LEU A 117 11.14 -12.54 7.47
N ALA A 118 9.87 -12.75 7.16
CA ALA A 118 9.25 -14.07 7.11
C ALA A 118 8.48 -14.27 5.79
N GLU A 119 8.03 -15.48 5.57
CA GLU A 119 7.00 -15.74 4.56
C GLU A 119 5.69 -15.08 4.97
N MET A 120 4.95 -14.60 3.97
CA MET A 120 3.69 -13.94 4.23
C MET A 120 2.64 -14.97 4.69
N PRO A 121 1.82 -14.63 5.70
CA PRO A 121 0.79 -15.53 6.21
C PRO A 121 -0.34 -15.71 5.19
N SER A 122 -1.10 -16.78 5.35
CA SER A 122 -2.40 -16.92 4.70
C SER A 122 -3.37 -15.85 5.18
N PRO A 123 -4.39 -15.48 4.37
CA PRO A 123 -5.45 -14.60 4.83
C PRO A 123 -6.11 -15.12 6.11
N GLY A 124 -6.41 -14.19 7.01
CA GLY A 124 -7.02 -14.47 8.32
C GLY A 124 -6.36 -13.67 9.44
N GLY A 125 -7.12 -13.32 10.47
CA GLY A 125 -6.62 -12.52 11.56
C GLY A 125 -6.30 -11.07 11.18
N GLU A 126 -5.33 -10.47 11.84
CA GLU A 126 -5.02 -9.05 11.73
C GLU A 126 -3.50 -8.82 11.57
N LEU A 127 -3.14 -7.94 10.65
CA LEU A 127 -1.78 -7.42 10.50
C LEU A 127 -1.63 -6.19 11.41
N VAL A 128 -0.51 -6.08 12.11
CA VAL A 128 -0.24 -5.01 13.08
C VAL A 128 1.05 -4.30 12.72
N ALA A 129 0.99 -2.98 12.54
CA ALA A 129 2.16 -2.12 12.41
C ALA A 129 2.29 -1.20 13.62
N ARG A 130 3.40 -1.31 14.34
CA ARG A 130 3.76 -0.42 15.45
C ARG A 130 4.91 0.45 15.01
N ALA A 131 4.66 1.77 14.93
CA ALA A 131 5.68 2.71 14.52
C ALA A 131 6.03 3.70 15.61
N SER A 132 7.29 4.12 15.60
CA SER A 132 7.81 5.15 16.49
C SER A 132 8.77 6.08 15.76
N VAL A 133 8.81 7.33 16.21
CA VAL A 133 9.73 8.34 15.69
C VAL A 133 11.13 8.11 16.25
N LEU A 134 12.11 7.93 15.36
CA LEU A 134 13.52 7.90 15.70
C LEU A 134 14.11 9.32 15.80
N HIS A 135 13.76 10.17 14.81
CA HIS A 135 14.31 11.52 14.70
C HIS A 135 13.25 12.51 14.19
N ASN A 136 13.30 13.74 14.68
CA ASN A 136 12.55 14.88 14.15
C ASN A 136 13.27 16.16 14.55
N ASP A 137 13.80 16.90 13.59
CA ASP A 137 14.55 18.14 13.76
C ASP A 137 13.74 19.39 13.35
N GLY A 138 12.45 19.22 13.05
CA GLY A 138 11.56 20.28 12.56
C GLY A 138 11.63 20.52 11.05
N ARG A 139 12.53 19.86 10.33
CA ARG A 139 12.64 19.84 8.86
C ARG A 139 12.45 18.45 8.29
N HIS A 140 12.95 17.44 9.00
CA HIS A 140 12.91 16.05 8.61
C HIS A 140 12.37 15.21 9.76
N GLY A 141 11.53 14.25 9.43
CA GLY A 141 11.09 13.19 10.34
C GLY A 141 11.61 11.84 9.85
N LEU A 142 12.08 11.00 10.77
CA LEU A 142 12.43 9.60 10.52
C LEU A 142 11.68 8.74 11.51
N ALA A 143 10.95 7.77 11.01
CA ALA A 143 10.24 6.78 11.81
C ALA A 143 10.67 5.37 11.45
N VAL A 144 10.42 4.45 12.38
CA VAL A 144 10.63 3.01 12.25
C VAL A 144 9.34 2.29 12.61
N ALA A 145 9.05 1.18 11.93
CA ALA A 145 7.91 0.32 12.21
C ALA A 145 8.33 -1.15 12.29
N GLU A 146 7.75 -1.87 13.22
CA GLU A 146 7.69 -3.33 13.24
C GLU A 146 6.33 -3.78 12.72
N LEU A 147 6.31 -4.84 11.91
CA LEU A 147 5.09 -5.44 11.38
C LEU A 147 4.97 -6.88 11.86
N ARG A 148 3.79 -7.21 12.36
CA ARG A 148 3.48 -8.53 12.92
C ARG A 148 2.19 -9.07 12.33
N GLY A 149 2.11 -10.39 12.27
CA GLY A 149 0.88 -11.10 11.93
C GLY A 149 0.01 -11.38 13.15
N ALA A 150 -1.04 -12.18 12.96
CA ALA A 150 -2.07 -12.46 13.94
C ALA A 150 -1.52 -13.14 15.21
N ASP A 151 -0.56 -14.05 15.06
CA ASP A 151 0.05 -14.79 16.16
C ASP A 151 1.24 -14.04 16.79
N GLY A 152 1.46 -12.78 16.37
CA GLY A 152 2.53 -11.94 16.88
C GLY A 152 3.89 -12.19 16.23
N GLU A 153 3.97 -13.03 15.20
CA GLU A 153 5.18 -13.33 14.42
C GLU A 153 5.69 -12.08 13.70
N TRP A 154 7.00 -11.98 13.58
CA TRP A 154 7.64 -10.89 12.85
C TRP A 154 7.51 -11.11 11.34
N LEU A 155 6.78 -10.21 10.65
CA LEU A 155 6.62 -10.23 9.20
C LEU A 155 7.57 -9.29 8.49
N GLY A 156 7.87 -8.15 9.11
CA GLY A 156 8.71 -7.14 8.47
C GLY A 156 9.10 -6.02 9.40
N PHE A 157 10.00 -5.22 8.87
CA PHE A 157 10.54 -4.01 9.48
C PHE A 157 10.58 -2.90 8.43
N GLY A 158 10.18 -1.69 8.80
CA GLY A 158 10.18 -0.57 7.86
C GLY A 158 10.73 0.71 8.46
N THR A 159 11.22 1.57 7.60
CA THR A 159 11.58 2.96 7.91
C THR A 159 10.97 3.90 6.91
N SER A 160 10.73 5.15 7.30
CA SER A 160 10.32 6.21 6.38
C SER A 160 10.89 7.55 6.80
N ARG A 161 11.32 8.29 5.80
CA ARG A 161 11.75 9.69 5.92
C ARG A 161 10.72 10.60 5.31
N VAL A 162 10.37 11.66 6.05
CA VAL A 162 9.47 12.70 5.60
C VAL A 162 10.15 14.05 5.63
N PHE A 163 9.76 14.95 4.71
CA PHE A 163 10.11 16.37 4.74
C PHE A 163 8.94 17.16 5.28
N LEU A 164 9.21 17.96 6.34
CA LEU A 164 8.22 18.84 6.96
C LEU A 164 8.13 20.13 6.16
N GLN A 165 6.90 20.55 5.88
CA GLN A 165 6.65 21.81 5.18
C GLN A 165 6.60 22.98 6.18
N PRO A 166 6.88 24.22 5.73
CA PRO A 166 6.61 25.39 6.54
C PRO A 166 5.15 25.40 7.03
N PRO A 167 4.90 25.88 8.25
CA PRO A 167 3.52 25.93 8.77
C PRO A 167 2.60 26.76 7.89
N LEU A 168 1.43 26.23 7.59
CA LEU A 168 0.35 26.96 6.94
C LEU A 168 -0.27 27.93 7.94
N ASP A 169 -0.72 29.10 7.46
CA ASP A 169 -1.60 29.94 8.24
C ASP A 169 -2.98 29.28 8.35
N VAL A 170 -3.30 28.83 9.55
CA VAL A 170 -4.58 28.15 9.86
C VAL A 170 -5.58 29.08 10.53
N SER A 171 -5.26 30.37 10.71
CA SER A 171 -6.12 31.34 11.43
C SER A 171 -7.46 31.51 10.75
N GLY A 172 -7.50 31.54 9.41
CA GLY A 172 -8.70 31.68 8.59
C GLY A 172 -9.53 30.41 8.40
N LEU A 173 -9.02 29.24 8.82
CA LEU A 173 -9.76 27.99 8.67
C LEU A 173 -10.94 27.94 9.67
N PRO A 174 -12.07 27.31 9.33
CA PRO A 174 -13.17 27.11 10.27
C PRO A 174 -12.74 26.20 11.44
N ARG A 175 -13.55 26.13 12.49
CA ARG A 175 -13.37 25.10 13.52
C ARG A 175 -13.87 23.76 12.97
N LEU A 176 -13.21 22.68 13.38
CA LEU A 176 -13.64 21.32 13.02
C LEU A 176 -15.09 21.10 13.52
N GLY A 177 -15.99 20.85 12.59
CA GLY A 177 -17.36 20.44 12.85
C GLY A 177 -17.50 18.92 12.95
N PRO A 178 -18.70 18.40 13.22
CA PRO A 178 -18.98 16.98 13.08
C PRO A 178 -18.76 16.56 11.62
N PRO A 179 -18.21 15.38 11.36
CA PRO A 179 -18.04 14.91 9.99
C PRO A 179 -19.41 14.76 9.33
N PRO A 180 -19.53 15.04 8.03
CA PRO A 180 -20.76 14.76 7.31
C PRO A 180 -21.06 13.25 7.45
N PRO A 181 -22.33 12.87 7.59
CA PRO A 181 -22.71 11.47 7.67
C PRO A 181 -22.23 10.76 6.41
N ASP A 182 -21.66 9.57 6.57
CA ASP A 182 -21.40 8.71 5.43
C ASP A 182 -22.73 8.36 4.76
N PRO A 183 -22.79 8.37 3.42
CA PRO A 183 -23.96 7.85 2.72
C PRO A 183 -24.28 6.42 3.18
N SER A 184 -25.55 6.06 3.23
CA SER A 184 -25.95 4.68 3.45
C SER A 184 -25.46 3.82 2.28
N TRP A 185 -24.79 2.73 2.58
CA TRP A 185 -24.29 1.79 1.59
C TRP A 185 -24.97 0.44 1.76
N ASP A 186 -25.45 -0.14 0.67
CA ASP A 186 -26.11 -1.46 0.68
C ASP A 186 -25.11 -2.61 0.94
N LEU A 187 -23.82 -2.36 0.67
CA LEU A 187 -22.75 -3.33 0.82
C LEU A 187 -21.73 -2.87 1.86
N PRO A 188 -21.10 -3.79 2.59
CA PRO A 188 -19.97 -3.47 3.46
C PRO A 188 -18.77 -2.93 2.66
N ASP A 189 -17.76 -2.41 3.33
CA ASP A 189 -16.51 -1.97 2.71
C ASP A 189 -15.84 -3.13 1.96
N PRO A 190 -15.09 -2.86 0.88
CA PRO A 190 -14.55 -3.91 0.01
C PRO A 190 -13.78 -5.01 0.73
N TRP A 191 -12.91 -4.65 1.68
CA TRP A 191 -12.12 -5.60 2.44
C TRP A 191 -12.94 -6.64 3.23
N ALA A 192 -14.17 -6.28 3.63
CA ALA A 192 -15.05 -7.11 4.46
C ALA A 192 -15.97 -8.02 3.64
N ARG A 193 -15.93 -7.92 2.32
CA ARG A 193 -16.78 -8.71 1.43
C ARG A 193 -16.16 -10.06 1.10
N PRO A 194 -16.99 -11.04 0.73
CA PRO A 194 -16.50 -12.27 0.15
C PRO A 194 -15.59 -11.97 -1.06
N CYS A 195 -14.42 -12.55 -1.07
CA CYS A 195 -13.50 -12.51 -2.20
C CYS A 195 -13.53 -13.86 -2.90
N ARG A 196 -13.79 -13.89 -4.22
CA ARG A 196 -13.55 -15.11 -4.99
C ARG A 196 -12.05 -15.37 -4.96
N PRO A 197 -11.59 -16.48 -4.35
CA PRO A 197 -10.18 -16.83 -4.39
C PRO A 197 -9.78 -16.95 -5.87
N SER A 198 -8.64 -16.38 -6.23
CA SER A 198 -8.00 -16.83 -7.45
C SER A 198 -7.60 -18.28 -7.21
N PRO A 199 -7.86 -19.19 -8.14
CA PRO A 199 -7.26 -20.50 -8.04
C PRO A 199 -5.76 -20.26 -7.78
N THR A 200 -5.23 -20.88 -6.73
CA THR A 200 -3.78 -20.85 -6.51
C THR A 200 -3.17 -21.35 -7.80
N VAL A 201 -2.45 -20.49 -8.50
CA VAL A 201 -1.76 -20.90 -9.70
C VAL A 201 -0.63 -21.80 -9.25
N VAL A 202 -0.96 -23.07 -9.05
CA VAL A 202 0.05 -24.12 -9.01
C VAL A 202 0.51 -24.23 -10.47
N ALA A 203 1.43 -23.34 -10.84
CA ALA A 203 2.10 -23.50 -12.13
C ALA A 203 2.65 -24.92 -12.15
N PRO A 204 2.43 -25.68 -13.22
CA PRO A 204 3.07 -26.99 -13.37
C PRO A 204 4.57 -26.82 -13.06
N ALA A 205 5.16 -27.81 -12.42
CA ALA A 205 6.58 -27.77 -12.07
C ALA A 205 7.51 -27.48 -13.27
N ALA A 206 7.00 -27.65 -14.49
CA ALA A 206 7.71 -27.33 -15.73
C ALA A 206 7.53 -25.86 -16.18
N THR A 207 6.65 -25.06 -15.56
CA THR A 207 6.37 -23.69 -16.01
C THR A 207 7.44 -22.71 -15.48
N VAL A 208 8.02 -21.91 -16.37
CA VAL A 208 8.96 -20.84 -15.99
C VAL A 208 8.24 -19.61 -15.48
N GLY A 209 8.89 -18.83 -14.60
CA GLY A 209 8.27 -17.63 -14.02
C GLY A 209 7.81 -16.62 -15.08
N LEU A 210 8.54 -16.51 -16.20
CA LEU A 210 8.16 -15.66 -17.34
C LEU A 210 6.83 -16.08 -17.98
N GLU A 211 6.58 -17.36 -18.16
CA GLU A 211 5.32 -17.88 -18.71
C GLU A 211 4.12 -17.57 -17.83
N VAL A 212 4.29 -17.69 -16.50
CA VAL A 212 3.22 -17.36 -15.54
C VAL A 212 2.82 -15.90 -15.70
N LEU A 213 3.79 -15.00 -15.80
CA LEU A 213 3.55 -13.57 -15.99
C LEU A 213 2.95 -13.25 -17.36
N ALA A 214 3.40 -13.93 -18.42
CA ALA A 214 2.84 -13.79 -19.77
C ALA A 214 1.37 -14.23 -19.82
N GLN A 215 1.01 -15.33 -19.18
CA GLN A 215 -0.38 -15.78 -19.07
C GLN A 215 -1.25 -14.79 -18.27
N ALA A 216 -0.69 -14.19 -17.21
CA ALA A 216 -1.37 -13.14 -16.46
C ALA A 216 -1.62 -11.88 -17.31
N ALA A 217 -0.64 -11.46 -18.12
CA ALA A 217 -0.78 -10.33 -19.03
C ALA A 217 -1.83 -10.58 -20.13
N GLN A 218 -1.94 -11.81 -20.60
CA GLN A 218 -2.93 -12.24 -21.59
C GLN A 218 -4.35 -12.46 -21.01
N GLY A 219 -4.49 -12.36 -19.67
CA GLY A 219 -5.77 -12.62 -18.98
C GLY A 219 -6.19 -14.11 -18.98
N VAL A 220 -5.27 -15.03 -19.29
CA VAL A 220 -5.50 -16.47 -19.24
C VAL A 220 -5.69 -16.95 -17.80
N GLN A 221 -5.01 -16.29 -16.87
CA GLN A 221 -5.14 -16.56 -15.44
C GLN A 221 -5.93 -15.44 -14.76
N PRO A 222 -6.78 -15.77 -13.77
CA PRO A 222 -7.49 -14.76 -13.00
C PRO A 222 -6.48 -13.92 -12.21
N ARG A 223 -6.68 -12.61 -12.21
CA ARG A 223 -5.84 -11.69 -11.42
C ARG A 223 -5.93 -12.00 -9.92
N PRO A 224 -4.83 -11.87 -9.18
CA PRO A 224 -4.84 -12.00 -7.73
C PRO A 224 -5.87 -11.07 -7.07
N PRO A 225 -6.41 -11.43 -5.90
CA PRO A 225 -7.36 -10.59 -5.20
C PRO A 225 -6.88 -9.15 -4.97
N ILE A 226 -5.61 -8.97 -4.55
CA ILE A 226 -5.05 -7.64 -4.29
C ILE A 226 -5.01 -6.78 -5.57
N ASP A 227 -4.71 -7.39 -6.71
CA ASP A 227 -4.68 -6.69 -8.00
C ASP A 227 -6.09 -6.22 -8.40
N ARG A 228 -7.10 -7.03 -8.11
CA ARG A 228 -8.51 -6.66 -8.34
C ARG A 228 -8.99 -5.60 -7.37
N LEU A 229 -8.48 -5.62 -6.12
CA LEU A 229 -8.83 -4.63 -5.11
C LEU A 229 -8.39 -3.23 -5.50
N VAL A 230 -7.18 -3.08 -6.04
CA VAL A 230 -6.56 -1.78 -6.36
C VAL A 230 -6.46 -1.48 -7.86
N GLY A 231 -6.88 -2.40 -8.72
CA GLY A 231 -6.87 -2.22 -10.17
C GLY A 231 -5.54 -2.50 -10.87
N ILE A 232 -4.60 -3.20 -10.22
CA ILE A 232 -3.30 -3.55 -10.82
C ILE A 232 -3.48 -4.55 -11.96
N ARG A 233 -2.71 -4.35 -13.04
CA ARG A 233 -2.64 -5.25 -14.21
C ARG A 233 -1.22 -5.34 -14.73
N VAL A 234 -0.80 -6.54 -15.10
CA VAL A 234 0.42 -6.74 -15.92
C VAL A 234 0.10 -6.29 -17.34
N THR A 235 0.92 -5.44 -17.92
CA THR A 235 0.70 -4.89 -19.28
C THR A 235 1.78 -5.27 -20.27
N GLN A 236 3.01 -5.51 -19.79
CA GLN A 236 4.12 -5.98 -20.63
C GLN A 236 4.99 -6.95 -19.84
N VAL A 237 5.47 -7.99 -20.53
CA VAL A 237 6.26 -9.07 -19.95
C VAL A 237 7.40 -9.42 -20.88
N ASP A 238 8.62 -9.10 -20.42
CA ASP A 238 9.86 -9.51 -21.03
C ASP A 238 10.76 -10.15 -19.97
N ARG A 239 11.77 -10.91 -20.42
CA ARG A 239 12.70 -11.56 -19.50
C ARG A 239 13.54 -10.52 -18.73
N GLY A 240 13.33 -10.41 -17.43
CA GLY A 240 13.97 -9.42 -16.56
C GLY A 240 13.32 -8.04 -16.60
N GLU A 241 12.25 -7.86 -17.36
CA GLU A 241 11.54 -6.57 -17.45
C GLU A 241 10.03 -6.77 -17.47
N ILE A 242 9.34 -6.18 -16.51
CA ILE A 242 7.90 -6.32 -16.35
C ILE A 242 7.27 -4.93 -16.16
N THR A 243 6.16 -4.69 -16.85
CA THR A 243 5.39 -3.46 -16.67
C THR A 243 4.02 -3.76 -16.07
N PHE A 244 3.68 -3.02 -15.03
CA PHE A 244 2.36 -3.00 -14.42
C PHE A 244 1.69 -1.64 -14.63
N SER A 245 0.37 -1.65 -14.66
CA SER A 245 -0.45 -0.44 -14.57
C SER A 245 -1.42 -0.53 -13.39
N MET A 246 -1.71 0.63 -12.79
CA MET A 246 -2.71 0.81 -11.74
C MET A 246 -3.46 2.13 -12.01
N PRO A 247 -4.79 2.20 -11.88
CA PRO A 247 -5.51 3.45 -12.05
C PRO A 247 -5.21 4.42 -10.92
N ALA A 248 -5.09 5.71 -11.20
CA ALA A 248 -5.07 6.77 -10.19
C ALA A 248 -6.51 6.99 -9.68
N SER A 249 -7.06 6.00 -8.97
CA SER A 249 -8.42 5.98 -8.47
C SER A 249 -8.56 6.76 -7.16
N GLU A 250 -9.72 7.39 -6.94
CA GLU A 250 -10.07 8.01 -5.66
C GLU A 250 -10.01 7.02 -4.48
N TRP A 251 -10.28 5.73 -4.71
CA TRP A 251 -10.15 4.68 -3.69
C TRP A 251 -8.73 4.52 -3.14
N LEU A 252 -7.70 4.95 -3.88
CA LEU A 252 -6.30 4.81 -3.48
C LEU A 252 -5.77 6.04 -2.73
N THR A 253 -6.64 7.02 -2.43
CA THR A 253 -6.23 8.29 -1.84
C THR A 253 -6.02 8.22 -0.33
N ASN A 254 -5.09 9.04 0.13
CA ASN A 254 -4.80 9.32 1.52
C ASN A 254 -5.67 10.48 2.06
N GLU A 255 -5.37 10.93 3.28
CA GLU A 255 -6.03 12.05 3.96
C GLU A 255 -5.86 13.41 3.29
N LEU A 256 -4.93 13.56 2.36
CA LEU A 256 -4.73 14.77 1.56
C LEU A 256 -5.40 14.70 0.19
N GLY A 257 -6.07 13.58 -0.13
CA GLY A 257 -6.75 13.39 -1.42
C GLY A 257 -5.81 13.02 -2.57
N MET A 258 -4.58 12.66 -2.30
CA MET A 258 -3.61 12.16 -3.29
C MET A 258 -3.49 10.65 -3.19
N VAL A 259 -3.10 9.98 -4.29
CA VAL A 259 -2.77 8.54 -4.24
C VAL A 259 -1.69 8.32 -3.18
N SER A 260 -1.94 7.39 -2.25
CA SER A 260 -1.06 7.21 -1.09
C SER A 260 0.29 6.61 -1.49
N GLY A 261 1.34 6.99 -0.75
CA GLY A 261 2.67 6.41 -0.91
C GLY A 261 2.65 4.89 -0.76
N GLY A 262 1.83 4.37 0.15
CA GLY A 262 1.66 2.93 0.34
C GLY A 262 1.07 2.21 -0.88
N CYS A 263 0.16 2.84 -1.64
CA CYS A 263 -0.38 2.28 -2.89
C CYS A 263 0.68 2.30 -4.02
N LEU A 264 1.42 3.40 -4.15
CA LEU A 264 2.57 3.46 -5.06
C LEU A 264 3.63 2.42 -4.71
N GLY A 265 3.84 2.21 -3.39
CA GLY A 265 4.76 1.21 -2.87
C GLY A 265 4.33 -0.22 -3.14
N LEU A 266 3.05 -0.53 -3.03
CA LEU A 266 2.49 -1.81 -3.44
C LEU A 266 2.74 -2.08 -4.93
N LEU A 267 2.46 -1.10 -5.79
CA LEU A 267 2.69 -1.21 -7.23
C LEU A 267 4.18 -1.39 -7.56
N ALA A 268 5.06 -0.62 -6.91
CA ALA A 268 6.51 -0.71 -7.12
C ALA A 268 7.07 -2.06 -6.65
N GLU A 269 6.60 -2.57 -5.49
CA GLU A 269 7.00 -3.90 -4.99
C GLU A 269 6.55 -5.00 -5.96
N SER A 270 5.31 -4.93 -6.47
CA SER A 270 4.81 -5.89 -7.45
C SER A 270 5.70 -5.94 -8.71
N ALA A 271 6.08 -4.79 -9.26
CA ALA A 271 6.94 -4.72 -10.45
C ALA A 271 8.36 -5.20 -10.17
N THR A 272 8.93 -4.83 -9.00
CA THR A 272 10.28 -5.25 -8.58
C THR A 272 10.34 -6.78 -8.40
N SER A 273 9.38 -7.36 -7.67
CA SER A 273 9.32 -8.80 -7.42
C SER A 273 9.04 -9.60 -8.70
N ALA A 274 8.18 -9.09 -9.57
CA ALA A 274 7.86 -9.76 -10.84
C ALA A 274 9.05 -9.74 -11.82
N ALA A 275 9.86 -8.69 -11.84
CA ALA A 275 11.10 -8.67 -12.61
C ALA A 275 12.04 -9.82 -12.19
N GLY A 276 12.17 -10.05 -10.86
CA GLY A 276 12.88 -11.22 -10.33
C GLY A 276 12.21 -12.54 -10.71
N GLN A 277 10.89 -12.65 -10.54
CA GLN A 277 10.12 -13.84 -10.89
C GLN A 277 10.29 -14.23 -12.36
N SER A 278 10.36 -13.28 -13.29
CA SER A 278 10.50 -13.54 -14.72
C SER A 278 11.79 -14.31 -15.07
N LEU A 279 12.77 -14.30 -14.16
CA LEU A 279 14.06 -14.98 -14.29
C LEU A 279 14.09 -16.32 -13.55
N ALA A 280 13.03 -16.66 -12.81
CA ALA A 280 12.92 -17.91 -12.07
C ALA A 280 12.86 -19.11 -13.05
N ARG A 281 13.58 -20.19 -12.67
CA ARG A 281 13.58 -21.46 -13.41
C ARG A 281 12.27 -22.23 -13.16
N PRO A 282 11.94 -23.21 -14.01
CA PRO A 282 10.83 -24.12 -13.76
C PRO A 282 10.90 -24.70 -12.34
N GLY A 283 9.77 -24.68 -11.64
CA GLY A 283 9.66 -25.24 -10.28
C GLY A 283 10.34 -24.44 -9.17
N SER A 284 11.15 -23.42 -9.50
CA SER A 284 11.77 -22.60 -8.45
C SER A 284 10.78 -21.55 -7.93
N GLY A 285 10.72 -21.42 -6.60
CA GLY A 285 10.00 -20.35 -5.93
C GLY A 285 10.75 -19.02 -6.01
N TYR A 286 10.07 -17.96 -5.65
CA TYR A 286 10.70 -16.65 -5.39
C TYR A 286 10.13 -16.04 -4.12
N ARG A 287 10.92 -15.23 -3.42
CA ARG A 287 10.49 -14.50 -2.24
C ARG A 287 11.09 -13.10 -2.23
N ALA A 288 10.24 -12.06 -2.12
CA ALA A 288 10.70 -10.71 -1.88
C ALA A 288 11.42 -10.62 -0.52
N LEU A 289 12.54 -9.93 -0.48
CA LEU A 289 13.32 -9.70 0.74
C LEU A 289 13.19 -8.26 1.23
N ASP A 290 13.16 -7.32 0.31
CA ASP A 290 13.06 -5.90 0.63
C ASP A 290 12.52 -5.10 -0.57
N VAL A 291 12.07 -3.89 -0.25
CA VAL A 291 11.84 -2.82 -1.22
C VAL A 291 12.15 -1.48 -0.58
N LYS A 292 12.85 -0.62 -1.31
CA LYS A 292 13.07 0.78 -0.97
C LYS A 292 12.53 1.67 -2.06
N ILE A 293 11.74 2.66 -1.67
CA ILE A 293 11.04 3.58 -2.59
C ILE A 293 11.40 5.01 -2.25
N ASN A 294 11.77 5.80 -3.26
CA ASN A 294 11.91 7.25 -3.16
C ASN A 294 10.76 7.90 -3.92
N PHE A 295 9.99 8.74 -3.25
CA PHE A 295 8.86 9.46 -3.83
C PHE A 295 9.33 10.82 -4.34
N LEU A 296 9.02 11.14 -5.59
CA LEU A 296 9.50 12.31 -6.32
C LEU A 296 8.39 13.33 -6.58
N ALA A 297 7.16 12.86 -6.79
CA ALA A 297 6.00 13.72 -7.00
C ALA A 297 4.72 13.08 -6.45
N GLN A 298 3.73 13.91 -6.19
CA GLN A 298 2.37 13.46 -5.82
C GLN A 298 1.61 13.04 -7.08
N VAL A 299 0.69 12.08 -6.90
CA VAL A 299 -0.19 11.61 -7.97
C VAL A 299 -1.62 11.98 -7.61
N PRO A 300 -2.29 12.84 -8.40
CA PRO A 300 -3.70 13.15 -8.21
C PRO A 300 -4.59 11.96 -8.62
N PRO A 301 -5.78 11.80 -8.04
CA PRO A 301 -6.72 10.73 -8.41
C PRO A 301 -7.54 11.10 -9.66
N ASP A 302 -6.88 11.29 -10.79
CA ASP A 302 -7.49 11.75 -12.04
C ASP A 302 -7.98 10.61 -12.94
N GLY A 303 -7.89 9.36 -12.47
CA GLY A 303 -8.27 8.17 -13.22
C GLY A 303 -7.25 7.72 -14.27
N GLY A 304 -6.17 8.49 -14.49
CA GLY A 304 -5.08 8.14 -15.39
C GLY A 304 -4.30 6.90 -14.93
N ALA A 305 -3.54 6.31 -15.84
CA ALA A 305 -2.72 5.15 -15.51
C ALA A 305 -1.43 5.56 -14.77
N ILE A 306 -1.16 4.87 -13.68
CA ILE A 306 0.15 4.86 -13.01
C ILE A 306 0.88 3.64 -13.52
N ILE A 307 2.05 3.82 -14.11
CA ILE A 307 2.84 2.75 -14.74
C ILE A 307 4.07 2.47 -13.90
N ALA A 308 4.28 1.20 -13.54
CA ALA A 308 5.50 0.75 -12.88
C ALA A 308 6.26 -0.22 -13.78
N ARG A 309 7.49 0.13 -14.14
CA ARG A 309 8.38 -0.70 -14.94
C ARG A 309 9.52 -1.21 -14.07
N GLY A 310 9.46 -2.50 -13.74
CA GLY A 310 10.50 -3.21 -13.00
C GLY A 310 11.52 -3.81 -13.96
N THR A 311 12.82 -3.58 -13.68
CA THR A 311 13.93 -4.09 -14.49
C THR A 311 14.94 -4.77 -13.57
N ALA A 312 15.30 -6.02 -13.87
CA ALA A 312 16.34 -6.74 -13.16
C ALA A 312 17.72 -6.15 -13.48
N VAL A 313 18.43 -5.70 -12.43
CA VAL A 313 19.79 -5.14 -12.56
C VAL A 313 20.89 -6.12 -12.18
N HIS A 314 20.54 -7.18 -11.44
CA HIS A 314 21.43 -8.28 -11.12
C HIS A 314 20.66 -9.60 -11.14
N GLN A 315 21.29 -10.63 -11.72
CA GLN A 315 20.73 -11.98 -11.80
C GLN A 315 21.66 -13.00 -11.10
N GLY A 316 21.14 -13.67 -10.09
CA GLY A 316 21.82 -14.71 -9.32
C GLY A 316 20.82 -15.42 -8.41
N LYS A 317 21.31 -16.10 -7.37
CA LYS A 317 20.44 -16.60 -6.29
C LYS A 317 19.70 -15.43 -5.60
N LEU A 318 20.41 -14.32 -5.41
CA LEU A 318 19.85 -13.04 -5.07
C LEU A 318 19.62 -12.26 -6.36
N MET A 319 18.38 -11.88 -6.61
CA MET A 319 17.96 -10.97 -7.66
C MET A 319 17.85 -9.57 -7.11
N VAL A 320 18.34 -8.58 -7.83
CA VAL A 320 18.12 -7.16 -7.54
C VAL A 320 17.43 -6.53 -8.74
N ALA A 321 16.38 -5.78 -8.49
CA ALA A 321 15.64 -5.05 -9.52
C ALA A 321 15.46 -3.58 -9.14
N SER A 322 15.38 -2.73 -10.16
CA SER A 322 14.94 -1.34 -10.04
C SER A 322 13.56 -1.18 -10.67
N THR A 323 12.79 -0.22 -10.17
CA THR A 323 11.46 0.10 -10.70
C THR A 323 11.31 1.60 -10.86
N GLU A 324 10.88 2.04 -12.03
CA GLU A 324 10.42 3.40 -12.28
C GLU A 324 8.90 3.43 -12.24
N VAL A 325 8.34 4.38 -11.48
CA VAL A 325 6.89 4.61 -11.44
C VAL A 325 6.61 5.95 -12.09
N THR A 326 5.76 5.94 -13.11
CA THR A 326 5.40 7.14 -13.87
C THR A 326 3.89 7.37 -13.87
N HIS A 327 3.48 8.64 -13.93
CA HIS A 327 2.10 9.04 -14.12
C HIS A 327 2.06 10.17 -15.15
N GLN A 328 1.25 10.04 -16.21
CA GLN A 328 1.18 10.99 -17.32
C GLN A 328 2.57 11.35 -17.93
N GLY A 329 3.48 10.35 -17.98
CA GLY A 329 4.84 10.53 -18.49
C GLY A 329 5.83 11.18 -17.50
N GLN A 330 5.37 11.65 -16.34
CA GLN A 330 6.22 12.16 -15.28
C GLN A 330 6.69 11.02 -14.36
N LEU A 331 7.98 11.00 -14.03
CA LEU A 331 8.53 10.10 -13.01
C LEU A 331 8.06 10.56 -11.61
N VAL A 332 7.30 9.71 -10.92
CA VAL A 332 6.70 10.02 -9.61
C VAL A 332 7.32 9.24 -8.46
N ALA A 333 7.93 8.08 -8.74
CA ALA A 333 8.73 7.36 -7.76
C ALA A 333 9.78 6.47 -8.44
N VAL A 334 10.83 6.14 -7.70
CA VAL A 334 11.79 5.11 -8.07
C VAL A 334 11.93 4.13 -6.92
N ALA A 335 12.09 2.85 -7.24
CA ALA A 335 12.28 1.83 -6.23
C ALA A 335 13.44 0.90 -6.61
N THR A 336 14.00 0.26 -5.59
CA THR A 336 14.90 -0.88 -5.70
C THR A 336 14.46 -1.94 -4.71
N GLY A 337 14.69 -3.19 -5.04
CA GLY A 337 14.42 -4.28 -4.10
C GLY A 337 15.11 -5.56 -4.50
N SER A 338 15.12 -6.49 -3.59
CA SER A 338 15.74 -7.79 -3.76
C SER A 338 14.75 -8.93 -3.60
N THR A 339 14.99 -9.97 -4.36
CA THR A 339 14.20 -11.20 -4.36
C THR A 339 15.15 -12.39 -4.33
N VAL A 340 14.91 -13.36 -3.47
CA VAL A 340 15.63 -14.64 -3.50
C VAL A 340 14.87 -15.62 -4.38
N LEU A 341 15.61 -16.29 -5.27
CA LEU A 341 15.09 -17.40 -6.05
C LEU A 341 15.36 -18.70 -5.28
N GLY A 342 14.30 -19.52 -5.10
CA GLY A 342 14.42 -20.84 -4.50
C GLY A 342 15.20 -21.81 -5.41
N GLU A 343 15.74 -22.88 -4.80
CA GLU A 343 16.35 -24.00 -5.54
C GLU A 343 15.28 -24.88 -6.18
#